data_353924e2cf284ad096f26f45021337e7
#
_entry.id   353924e2cf284ad096f26f45021337e7
#
_cell.length_a   1.000
_cell.length_b   1.000
_cell.length_c   1.000
_cell.angle_alpha   90.00
_cell.angle_beta   90.00
_cell.angle_gamma   90.00
#
_symmetry.space_group_name_H-M   'P 1'
#
loop_
_entity.id
_entity.type
_entity.pdbx_description
1 polymer ?
#
loop_
_entity_poly.entity_id
_entity_poly.type
_entity_poly.pdbx_seq_one_letter_code
_entity_poly.pdbx_strand_id
1 'polypeptide(L)'
;MTTIVSQLLAPEPGWFAEADVVIVGSGVAGLTAAIQARAAGYRVMLVTKATVDQGSTRWAQGGIAAALDPNDSPEQHWRDTVIAGAGLCDADAVRVLVSEGPNAVRRLISRGARFDKTSSGELALTREGGHHRNRIAHAGGDATGAEISRALVDAVRSDEGIELIEHALVLDLLVDDLGAAQGITLHVMGEGQHDGVGAVLASAVVLAPGGIGQVFAQSTNPKV
;
A
#
# COMPACT_ATOMS: atom_id res chain seq x y z
N MET A 1 6.20 40.14 -5.36
CA MET A 1 6.28 38.92 -4.54
C MET A 1 5.00 38.14 -4.80
N THR A 2 5.11 36.95 -5.35
CA THR A 2 3.95 36.07 -5.53
C THR A 2 3.59 35.51 -4.16
N THR A 3 2.38 35.83 -3.67
CA THR A 3 1.90 35.28 -2.41
C THR A 3 1.68 33.77 -2.61
N ILE A 4 2.39 32.95 -1.87
CA ILE A 4 2.13 31.50 -1.85
C ILE A 4 0.79 31.31 -1.14
N VAL A 5 -0.17 30.70 -1.82
CA VAL A 5 -1.45 30.36 -1.25
C VAL A 5 -1.23 29.25 -0.22
N SER A 6 -1.58 29.53 1.03
CA SER A 6 -1.41 28.58 2.15
C SER A 6 -2.52 27.53 2.24
N GLN A 7 -3.63 27.75 1.54
CA GLN A 7 -4.77 26.85 1.52
C GLN A 7 -5.43 26.91 0.13
N LEU A 8 -5.75 25.76 -0.43
CA LEU A 8 -6.57 25.64 -1.63
C LEU A 8 -8.03 25.58 -1.20
N LEU A 9 -8.89 26.34 -1.90
CA LEU A 9 -10.34 26.28 -1.70
C LEU A 9 -10.92 25.36 -2.78
N ALA A 10 -11.72 24.40 -2.36
CA ALA A 10 -12.53 23.58 -3.23
C ALA A 10 -14.01 24.02 -3.13
N PRO A 11 -14.83 23.78 -4.17
CA PRO A 11 -16.28 23.94 -4.07
C PRO A 11 -16.85 23.05 -2.97
N GLU A 12 -18.04 23.39 -2.49
CA GLU A 12 -18.82 22.52 -1.62
C GLU A 12 -19.07 21.17 -2.30
N PRO A 13 -19.12 20.05 -1.55
CA PRO A 13 -19.41 18.75 -2.11
C PRO A 13 -20.76 18.71 -2.82
N GLY A 14 -20.76 18.30 -4.09
CA GLY A 14 -21.97 18.11 -4.89
C GLY A 14 -22.62 16.73 -4.70
N TRP A 15 -21.92 15.79 -4.07
CA TRP A 15 -22.41 14.45 -3.76
C TRP A 15 -21.80 13.92 -2.46
N PHE A 16 -22.49 12.95 -1.86
CA PHE A 16 -22.07 12.31 -0.62
C PHE A 16 -22.16 10.78 -0.76
N ALA A 17 -21.20 10.07 -0.15
CA ALA A 17 -21.20 8.63 0.00
C ALA A 17 -20.81 8.24 1.42
N GLU A 18 -21.06 6.98 1.79
CA GLU A 18 -20.76 6.44 3.12
C GLU A 18 -20.07 5.09 3.04
N ALA A 19 -19.06 4.92 3.86
CA ALA A 19 -18.39 3.64 4.08
C ALA A 19 -18.10 3.46 5.58
N ASP A 20 -17.76 2.24 6.00
CA ASP A 20 -17.27 2.05 7.37
C ASP A 20 -15.81 2.49 7.48
N VAL A 21 -15.03 2.19 6.43
CA VAL A 21 -13.61 2.57 6.32
C VAL A 21 -13.32 3.15 4.95
N VAL A 22 -12.74 4.35 4.92
CA VAL A 22 -12.16 4.94 3.70
C VAL A 22 -10.65 4.72 3.70
N ILE A 23 -10.11 4.30 2.56
CA ILE A 23 -8.68 4.09 2.38
C ILE A 23 -8.19 4.96 1.22
N VAL A 24 -7.19 5.78 1.50
CA VAL A 24 -6.58 6.70 0.54
C VAL A 24 -5.27 6.13 0.03
N GLY A 25 -5.23 5.77 -1.24
CA GLY A 25 -4.06 5.24 -1.93
C GLY A 25 -4.12 3.73 -2.20
N SER A 26 -3.73 3.34 -3.42
CA SER A 26 -3.78 1.96 -3.95
C SER A 26 -2.41 1.28 -4.04
N GLY A 27 -1.44 1.70 -3.25
CA GLY A 27 -0.19 0.97 -3.06
C GLY A 27 -0.39 -0.30 -2.22
N VAL A 28 0.69 -1.06 -1.98
CA VAL A 28 0.66 -2.31 -1.19
C VAL A 28 0.00 -2.11 0.18
N ALA A 29 0.23 -0.97 0.83
CA ALA A 29 -0.36 -0.65 2.13
C ALA A 29 -1.88 -0.48 2.04
N GLY A 30 -2.36 0.37 1.11
CA GLY A 30 -3.79 0.63 0.95
C GLY A 30 -4.57 -0.60 0.49
N LEU A 31 -4.08 -1.33 -0.53
CA LEU A 31 -4.70 -2.57 -0.99
C LEU A 31 -4.77 -3.63 0.14
N THR A 32 -3.69 -3.77 0.91
CA THR A 32 -3.66 -4.69 2.05
C THR A 32 -4.65 -4.27 3.14
N ALA A 33 -4.72 -2.97 3.46
CA ALA A 33 -5.67 -2.44 4.44
C ALA A 33 -7.11 -2.66 3.99
N ALA A 34 -7.43 -2.45 2.71
CA ALA A 34 -8.76 -2.70 2.15
C ALA A 34 -9.20 -4.15 2.35
N ILE A 35 -8.34 -5.09 1.95
CA ILE A 35 -8.62 -6.52 2.10
C ILE A 35 -8.76 -6.93 3.58
N GLN A 36 -7.95 -6.35 4.47
CA GLN A 36 -8.03 -6.64 5.91
C GLN A 36 -9.32 -6.08 6.53
N ALA A 37 -9.70 -4.85 6.20
CA ALA A 37 -10.95 -4.26 6.66
C ALA A 37 -12.17 -5.08 6.18
N ARG A 38 -12.14 -5.54 4.92
CA ARG A 38 -13.17 -6.47 4.41
C ARG A 38 -13.22 -7.81 5.16
N ALA A 39 -12.06 -8.38 5.45
CA ALA A 39 -12.00 -9.62 6.23
C ALA A 39 -12.57 -9.45 7.66
N ALA A 40 -12.56 -8.23 8.19
CA ALA A 40 -13.19 -7.86 9.45
C ALA A 40 -14.70 -7.53 9.33
N GLY A 41 -15.26 -7.58 8.10
CA GLY A 41 -16.69 -7.38 7.84
C GLY A 41 -17.11 -5.94 7.50
N TYR A 42 -16.17 -5.00 7.35
CA TYR A 42 -16.46 -3.60 7.06
C TYR A 42 -16.75 -3.35 5.57
N ARG A 43 -17.63 -2.38 5.27
CA ARG A 43 -17.75 -1.80 3.93
C ARG A 43 -16.59 -0.85 3.71
N VAL A 44 -15.86 -1.04 2.61
CA VAL A 44 -14.64 -0.30 2.34
C VAL A 44 -14.79 0.53 1.07
N MET A 45 -14.34 1.78 1.13
CA MET A 45 -14.15 2.61 -0.05
C MET A 45 -12.65 2.88 -0.22
N LEU A 46 -12.10 2.46 -1.35
CA LEU A 46 -10.71 2.68 -1.72
C LEU A 46 -10.61 3.78 -2.77
N VAL A 47 -9.92 4.85 -2.42
CA VAL A 47 -9.78 6.04 -3.28
C VAL A 47 -8.35 6.14 -3.80
N THR A 48 -8.21 6.32 -5.11
CA THR A 48 -6.89 6.45 -5.74
C THR A 48 -6.85 7.56 -6.79
N LYS A 49 -5.72 8.26 -6.86
CA LYS A 49 -5.51 9.41 -7.76
C LYS A 49 -5.48 9.04 -9.25
N ALA A 50 -5.07 7.82 -9.56
CA ALA A 50 -5.05 7.27 -10.91
C ALA A 50 -5.81 5.93 -10.93
N THR A 51 -5.54 5.03 -11.88
CA THR A 51 -6.07 3.67 -11.81
C THR A 51 -5.43 2.89 -10.66
N VAL A 52 -6.15 1.93 -10.13
CA VAL A 52 -5.78 1.18 -8.92
C VAL A 52 -4.44 0.48 -9.01
N ASP A 53 -3.98 0.15 -10.22
CA ASP A 53 -2.73 -0.58 -10.51
C ASP A 53 -1.52 0.34 -10.76
N GLN A 54 -1.67 1.67 -10.71
CA GLN A 54 -0.59 2.60 -11.05
C GLN A 54 0.27 3.06 -9.86
N GLY A 55 0.06 2.49 -8.68
CA GLY A 55 0.87 2.82 -7.50
C GLY A 55 2.34 2.42 -7.63
N SER A 56 3.20 3.00 -6.77
CA SER A 56 4.65 2.73 -6.75
C SER A 56 4.99 1.25 -6.53
N THR A 57 4.12 0.45 -5.92
CA THR A 57 4.30 -0.98 -5.69
C THR A 57 4.63 -1.73 -6.98
N ARG A 58 3.94 -1.42 -8.08
CA ARG A 58 4.13 -2.07 -9.37
C ARG A 58 5.56 -1.93 -9.92
N TRP A 59 6.24 -0.85 -9.58
CA TRP A 59 7.57 -0.51 -10.08
C TRP A 59 8.69 -0.96 -9.16
N ALA A 60 8.36 -1.59 -8.03
CA ALA A 60 9.35 -2.14 -7.12
C ALA A 60 10.06 -3.32 -7.77
N GLN A 61 11.37 -3.16 -7.95
CA GLN A 61 12.29 -4.17 -8.47
C GLN A 61 12.84 -5.03 -7.31
N GLY A 62 13.60 -6.05 -7.66
CA GLY A 62 14.18 -6.95 -6.69
C GLY A 62 13.12 -7.85 -6.06
N GLY A 63 13.38 -8.30 -4.85
CA GLY A 63 12.55 -9.25 -4.15
C GLY A 63 11.97 -8.70 -2.84
N ILE A 64 11.22 -9.55 -2.15
CA ILE A 64 10.72 -9.29 -0.81
C ILE A 64 11.44 -10.18 0.20
N ALA A 65 12.02 -9.56 1.24
CA ALA A 65 12.78 -10.26 2.27
C ALA A 65 11.86 -10.77 3.39
N ALA A 66 11.91 -12.07 3.68
CA ALA A 66 11.26 -12.68 4.83
C ALA A 66 11.95 -13.98 5.24
N ALA A 67 12.00 -14.29 6.52
CA ALA A 67 12.59 -15.52 7.04
C ALA A 67 11.64 -16.71 6.77
N LEU A 68 11.66 -17.23 5.55
CA LEU A 68 10.79 -18.30 5.05
C LEU A 68 11.48 -19.68 5.04
N ASP A 69 12.82 -19.70 5.00
CA ASP A 69 13.61 -20.93 5.06
C ASP A 69 13.60 -21.51 6.48
N PRO A 70 13.47 -22.84 6.67
CA PRO A 70 13.52 -23.48 7.99
C PRO A 70 14.81 -23.22 8.79
N ASN A 71 15.90 -22.88 8.11
CA ASN A 71 17.19 -22.57 8.74
C ASN A 71 17.38 -21.07 9.00
N ASP A 72 16.40 -20.24 8.70
CA ASP A 72 16.40 -18.80 8.97
C ASP A 72 15.40 -18.47 10.09
N SER A 73 15.52 -17.27 10.65
CA SER A 73 14.61 -16.81 11.68
C SER A 73 14.42 -15.28 11.62
N PRO A 74 13.28 -14.78 12.13
CA PRO A 74 13.09 -13.35 12.30
C PRO A 74 14.21 -12.67 13.10
N GLU A 75 14.79 -13.35 14.10
CA GLU A 75 15.90 -12.82 14.90
C GLU A 75 17.18 -12.65 14.07
N GLN A 76 17.50 -13.62 13.18
CA GLN A 76 18.64 -13.49 12.26
C GLN A 76 18.38 -12.35 11.27
N HIS A 77 17.16 -12.23 10.74
CA HIS A 77 16.76 -11.15 9.84
C HIS A 77 16.86 -9.78 10.54
N TRP A 78 16.41 -9.69 11.79
CA TRP A 78 16.52 -8.47 12.59
C TRP A 78 17.97 -8.01 12.74
N ARG A 79 18.88 -8.92 13.10
CA ARG A 79 20.31 -8.61 13.25
C ARG A 79 20.92 -8.10 11.95
N ASP A 80 20.66 -8.79 10.85
CA ASP A 80 21.18 -8.40 9.54
C ASP A 80 20.69 -6.99 9.17
N THR A 81 19.42 -6.69 9.40
CA THR A 81 18.82 -5.39 9.08
C THR A 81 19.40 -4.26 9.93
N VAL A 82 19.52 -4.47 11.24
CA VAL A 82 20.08 -3.45 12.14
C VAL A 82 21.54 -3.17 11.87
N ILE A 83 22.33 -4.22 11.57
CA ILE A 83 23.75 -4.08 11.21
C ILE A 83 23.89 -3.33 9.89
N ALA A 84 23.13 -3.71 8.85
CA ALA A 84 23.16 -3.03 7.55
C ALA A 84 22.70 -1.57 7.62
N GLY A 85 21.76 -1.27 8.52
CA GLY A 85 21.25 0.08 8.75
C GLY A 85 22.22 1.02 9.47
N ALA A 86 23.34 0.52 10.00
CA ALA A 86 24.46 1.32 10.55
C ALA A 86 24.01 2.43 11.54
N GLY A 87 23.05 2.13 12.40
CA GLY A 87 22.53 3.07 13.42
C GLY A 87 21.35 3.93 12.97
N LEU A 88 20.86 3.78 11.75
CA LEU A 88 19.68 4.52 11.24
C LEU A 88 18.36 3.79 11.49
N CYS A 89 18.39 2.54 11.93
CA CYS A 89 17.18 1.75 12.17
C CYS A 89 16.53 2.10 13.52
N ASP A 90 15.20 2.17 13.51
CA ASP A 90 14.40 1.95 14.71
C ASP A 90 14.33 0.43 14.94
N ALA A 91 15.01 -0.04 15.99
CA ALA A 91 15.17 -1.46 16.24
C ALA A 91 13.84 -2.18 16.58
N ASP A 92 12.90 -1.48 17.20
CA ASP A 92 11.58 -2.02 17.56
C ASP A 92 10.69 -2.12 16.31
N ALA A 93 10.70 -1.11 15.45
CA ALA A 93 10.00 -1.16 14.18
C ALA A 93 10.54 -2.29 13.27
N VAL A 94 11.88 -2.46 13.21
CA VAL A 94 12.49 -3.60 12.50
C VAL A 94 12.03 -4.93 13.08
N ARG A 95 11.94 -5.05 14.41
CA ARG A 95 11.50 -6.28 15.06
C ARG A 95 10.07 -6.67 14.66
N VAL A 96 9.15 -5.71 14.67
CA VAL A 96 7.78 -5.93 14.18
C VAL A 96 7.78 -6.39 12.73
N LEU A 97 8.49 -5.67 11.86
CA LEU A 97 8.56 -5.95 10.42
C LEU A 97 9.04 -7.39 10.14
N VAL A 98 10.17 -7.79 10.72
CA VAL A 98 10.77 -9.11 10.43
C VAL A 98 9.99 -10.27 11.07
N SER A 99 9.32 -10.01 12.22
CA SER A 99 8.50 -11.02 12.89
C SER A 99 7.21 -11.30 12.12
N GLU A 100 6.59 -10.28 11.56
CA GLU A 100 5.36 -10.41 10.78
C GLU A 100 5.60 -10.77 9.31
N GLY A 101 6.78 -10.49 8.78
CA GLY A 101 7.16 -10.66 7.38
C GLY A 101 6.82 -12.04 6.80
N PRO A 102 7.20 -13.16 7.46
CA PRO A 102 6.90 -14.49 6.94
C PRO A 102 5.40 -14.74 6.74
N ASN A 103 4.58 -14.30 7.69
CA ASN A 103 3.13 -14.44 7.59
C ASN A 103 2.53 -13.49 6.55
N ALA A 104 3.09 -12.29 6.39
CA ALA A 104 2.68 -11.36 5.35
C ALA A 104 2.90 -11.94 3.94
N VAL A 105 4.08 -12.52 3.68
CA VAL A 105 4.37 -13.18 2.39
C VAL A 105 3.47 -14.39 2.15
N ARG A 106 3.23 -15.23 3.17
CA ARG A 106 2.29 -16.35 3.04
C ARG A 106 0.87 -15.89 2.71
N ARG A 107 0.41 -14.76 3.30
CA ARG A 107 -0.89 -14.16 2.95
C ARG A 107 -0.92 -13.65 1.50
N LEU A 108 0.17 -13.09 0.97
CA LEU A 108 0.25 -12.73 -0.45
C LEU A 108 0.11 -13.96 -1.34
N ILE A 109 0.82 -15.04 -1.01
CA ILE A 109 0.73 -16.31 -1.75
C ILE A 109 -0.70 -16.89 -1.71
N SER A 110 -1.34 -16.89 -0.56
CA SER A 110 -2.72 -17.38 -0.43
C SER A 110 -3.75 -16.53 -1.19
N ARG A 111 -3.41 -15.28 -1.49
CA ARG A 111 -4.19 -14.36 -2.33
C ARG A 111 -3.82 -14.43 -3.81
N GLY A 112 -3.00 -15.40 -4.21
CA GLY A 112 -2.67 -15.67 -5.60
C GLY A 112 -1.41 -14.97 -6.12
N ALA A 113 -0.55 -14.42 -5.26
CA ALA A 113 0.77 -13.95 -5.66
C ALA A 113 1.67 -15.15 -6.01
N ARG A 114 2.33 -15.07 -7.16
CA ARG A 114 3.13 -16.15 -7.75
C ARG A 114 4.61 -15.79 -7.66
N PHE A 115 5.26 -16.27 -6.61
CA PHE A 115 6.71 -16.17 -6.48
C PHE A 115 7.41 -17.31 -7.20
N ASP A 116 8.65 -17.09 -7.58
CA ASP A 116 9.50 -18.07 -8.26
C ASP A 116 9.72 -19.30 -7.37
N LYS A 117 9.74 -20.48 -7.99
CA LYS A 117 9.88 -21.75 -7.31
C LYS A 117 11.05 -22.55 -7.85
N THR A 118 11.63 -23.37 -7.00
CA THR A 118 12.61 -24.39 -7.38
C THR A 118 11.97 -25.51 -8.19
N SER A 119 12.77 -26.38 -8.75
CA SER A 119 12.29 -27.59 -9.44
C SER A 119 11.52 -28.55 -8.52
N SER A 120 11.72 -28.47 -7.20
CA SER A 120 10.97 -29.22 -6.19
C SER A 120 9.62 -28.57 -5.79
N GLY A 121 9.33 -27.35 -6.31
CA GLY A 121 8.09 -26.61 -6.02
C GLY A 121 8.13 -25.72 -4.78
N GLU A 122 9.26 -25.67 -4.08
CA GLU A 122 9.49 -24.76 -2.96
C GLU A 122 9.80 -23.34 -3.45
N LEU A 123 9.70 -22.33 -2.58
CA LEU A 123 10.09 -20.96 -2.92
C LEU A 123 11.59 -20.91 -3.26
N ALA A 124 11.91 -20.30 -4.39
CA ALA A 124 13.27 -20.03 -4.79
C ALA A 124 13.77 -18.77 -4.05
N LEU A 125 14.44 -18.98 -2.93
CA LEU A 125 14.97 -17.88 -2.13
C LEU A 125 16.42 -17.56 -2.52
N THR A 126 16.72 -16.28 -2.66
CA THR A 126 18.06 -15.77 -2.93
C THR A 126 18.59 -14.96 -1.76
N ARG A 127 19.84 -14.54 -1.87
CA ARG A 127 20.51 -13.70 -0.89
C ARG A 127 21.03 -12.43 -1.56
N GLU A 128 20.70 -11.31 -0.98
CA GLU A 128 21.19 -10.00 -1.39
C GLU A 128 22.13 -9.39 -0.33
N GLY A 129 22.70 -8.22 -0.62
CA GLY A 129 23.63 -7.52 0.28
C GLY A 129 23.04 -7.25 1.67
N GLY A 130 23.87 -7.37 2.69
CA GLY A 130 23.44 -7.21 4.09
C GLY A 130 22.81 -8.46 4.72
N HIS A 131 22.39 -9.45 3.94
CA HIS A 131 21.81 -10.68 4.45
C HIS A 131 22.83 -11.82 4.58
N HIS A 132 22.72 -12.61 5.64
CA HIS A 132 23.53 -13.82 5.86
C HIS A 132 22.78 -15.11 5.48
N ARG A 133 21.49 -15.03 5.14
CA ARG A 133 20.63 -16.15 4.73
C ARG A 133 19.92 -15.86 3.41
N ASN A 134 19.51 -16.92 2.72
CA ASN A 134 18.63 -16.82 1.58
C ASN A 134 17.21 -16.55 2.10
N ARG A 135 16.70 -15.35 1.89
CA ARG A 135 15.38 -14.94 2.36
C ARG A 135 14.62 -14.02 1.41
N ILE A 136 15.19 -13.78 0.25
CA ILE A 136 14.59 -12.89 -0.75
C ILE A 136 13.78 -13.72 -1.71
N ALA A 137 12.47 -13.56 -1.69
CA ALA A 137 11.55 -14.16 -2.66
C ALA A 137 11.35 -13.21 -3.84
N HIS A 138 11.49 -13.73 -5.05
CA HIS A 138 11.33 -12.99 -6.31
C HIS A 138 10.10 -13.48 -7.07
N ALA A 139 9.61 -12.67 -8.01
CA ALA A 139 8.64 -13.07 -8.99
C ALA A 139 9.08 -12.57 -10.37
N GLY A 140 9.32 -13.49 -11.30
CA GLY A 140 9.73 -13.18 -12.67
C GLY A 140 11.02 -12.36 -12.78
N GLY A 141 12.00 -12.58 -11.89
CA GLY A 141 13.22 -11.80 -11.77
C GLY A 141 12.95 -10.45 -11.09
N ASP A 142 12.91 -9.35 -11.85
CA ASP A 142 12.74 -7.98 -11.34
C ASP A 142 11.28 -7.49 -11.30
N ALA A 143 10.31 -8.40 -11.37
CA ALA A 143 8.89 -8.07 -11.45
C ALA A 143 8.10 -8.33 -10.15
N THR A 144 8.78 -8.47 -9.02
CA THR A 144 8.16 -8.81 -7.74
C THR A 144 7.08 -7.82 -7.34
N GLY A 145 7.33 -6.53 -7.48
CA GLY A 145 6.33 -5.50 -7.18
C GLY A 145 5.13 -5.55 -8.11
N ALA A 146 5.34 -5.83 -9.39
CA ALA A 146 4.25 -5.99 -10.36
C ALA A 146 3.35 -7.19 -10.02
N GLU A 147 3.93 -8.32 -9.62
CA GLU A 147 3.18 -9.50 -9.22
C GLU A 147 2.41 -9.30 -7.92
N ILE A 148 3.02 -8.68 -6.91
CA ILE A 148 2.32 -8.32 -5.65
C ILE A 148 1.16 -7.38 -5.95
N SER A 149 1.39 -6.35 -6.77
CA SER A 149 0.35 -5.40 -7.16
C SER A 149 -0.79 -6.11 -7.89
N ARG A 150 -0.48 -6.97 -8.88
CA ARG A 150 -1.49 -7.76 -9.61
C ARG A 150 -2.36 -8.57 -8.65
N ALA A 151 -1.77 -9.35 -7.76
CA ALA A 151 -2.50 -10.23 -6.86
C ALA A 151 -3.42 -9.44 -5.90
N LEU A 152 -2.94 -8.31 -5.37
CA LEU A 152 -3.74 -7.47 -4.48
C LEU A 152 -4.86 -6.72 -5.22
N VAL A 153 -4.58 -6.22 -6.43
CA VAL A 153 -5.59 -5.55 -7.28
C VAL A 153 -6.68 -6.53 -7.68
N ASP A 154 -6.32 -7.75 -8.08
CA ASP A 154 -7.28 -8.80 -8.41
C ASP A 154 -8.17 -9.14 -7.22
N ALA A 155 -7.58 -9.23 -6.01
CA ALA A 155 -8.33 -9.50 -4.78
C ALA A 155 -9.32 -8.35 -4.46
N VAL A 156 -8.89 -7.09 -4.59
CA VAL A 156 -9.75 -5.91 -4.37
C VAL A 156 -10.88 -5.86 -5.39
N ARG A 157 -10.59 -6.04 -6.68
CA ARG A 157 -11.60 -6.01 -7.75
C ARG A 157 -12.62 -7.14 -7.68
N SER A 158 -12.25 -8.26 -7.05
CA SER A 158 -13.12 -9.43 -6.89
C SER A 158 -14.02 -9.35 -5.65
N ASP A 159 -13.83 -8.37 -4.76
CA ASP A 159 -14.62 -8.20 -3.54
C ASP A 159 -15.67 -7.10 -3.74
N GLU A 160 -16.94 -7.48 -3.90
CA GLU A 160 -18.06 -6.55 -4.09
C GLU A 160 -18.29 -5.59 -2.90
N GLY A 161 -17.70 -5.86 -1.75
CA GLY A 161 -17.77 -4.99 -0.57
C GLY A 161 -16.67 -3.92 -0.53
N ILE A 162 -15.81 -3.85 -1.57
CA ILE A 162 -14.84 -2.77 -1.76
C ILE A 162 -15.31 -1.91 -2.92
N GLU A 163 -15.77 -0.71 -2.63
CA GLU A 163 -16.05 0.29 -3.65
C GLU A 163 -14.74 0.99 -4.02
N LEU A 164 -14.45 1.09 -5.32
CA LEU A 164 -13.23 1.69 -5.85
C LEU A 164 -13.56 3.01 -6.55
N ILE A 165 -12.96 4.11 -6.09
CA ILE A 165 -13.01 5.40 -6.75
C ILE A 165 -11.62 5.71 -7.32
N GLU A 166 -11.50 5.58 -8.63
CA GLU A 166 -10.29 5.90 -9.39
C GLU A 166 -10.32 7.37 -9.88
N HIS A 167 -9.18 7.91 -10.28
CA HIS A 167 -9.01 9.29 -10.76
C HIS A 167 -9.53 10.35 -9.78
N ALA A 168 -9.36 10.10 -8.49
CA ALA A 168 -9.85 10.94 -7.42
C ALA A 168 -8.70 11.53 -6.58
N LEU A 169 -8.62 12.83 -6.53
CA LEU A 169 -7.71 13.57 -5.68
C LEU A 169 -8.39 13.83 -4.33
N VAL A 170 -7.89 13.23 -3.26
CA VAL A 170 -8.34 13.57 -1.90
C VAL A 170 -7.88 14.98 -1.57
N LEU A 171 -8.80 15.81 -1.14
CA LEU A 171 -8.60 17.23 -0.87
C LEU A 171 -8.31 17.48 0.61
N ASP A 172 -9.15 16.91 1.49
CA ASP A 172 -9.05 17.14 2.92
C ASP A 172 -9.55 15.94 3.74
N LEU A 173 -9.13 15.88 5.00
CA LEU A 173 -9.66 14.98 6.02
C LEU A 173 -10.78 15.70 6.78
N LEU A 174 -11.97 15.14 6.78
CA LEU A 174 -13.07 15.64 7.60
C LEU A 174 -12.87 15.21 9.05
N VAL A 175 -12.94 16.19 9.94
CA VAL A 175 -12.83 15.98 11.38
C VAL A 175 -13.97 16.68 12.10
N ASP A 176 -14.43 16.12 13.20
CA ASP A 176 -15.41 16.76 14.07
C ASP A 176 -14.75 17.80 15.01
N ASP A 177 -15.58 18.44 15.82
CA ASP A 177 -15.13 19.47 16.80
C ASP A 177 -14.16 18.91 17.86
N LEU A 178 -14.09 17.61 18.02
CA LEU A 178 -13.18 16.91 18.93
C LEU A 178 -11.88 16.44 18.25
N GLY A 179 -11.77 16.65 16.92
CA GLY A 179 -10.64 16.22 16.10
C GLY A 179 -10.69 14.75 15.68
N ALA A 180 -11.83 14.08 15.84
CA ALA A 180 -11.99 12.71 15.37
C ALA A 180 -12.29 12.69 13.87
N ALA A 181 -11.66 11.77 13.13
CA ALA A 181 -11.87 11.61 11.70
C ALA A 181 -13.32 11.19 11.40
N GLN A 182 -13.96 11.85 10.44
CA GLN A 182 -15.34 11.64 10.01
C GLN A 182 -15.43 11.27 8.53
N GLY A 183 -14.33 11.29 7.80
CA GLY A 183 -14.31 11.02 6.37
C GLY A 183 -13.30 11.86 5.61
N ILE A 184 -13.53 12.01 4.32
CA ILE A 184 -12.69 12.80 3.41
C ILE A 184 -13.53 13.65 2.46
N THR A 185 -12.96 14.73 1.95
CA THR A 185 -13.41 15.35 0.70
C THR A 185 -12.47 14.96 -0.44
N LEU A 186 -12.99 14.85 -1.64
CA LEU A 186 -12.24 14.45 -2.82
C LEU A 186 -12.79 15.11 -4.08
N HIS A 187 -11.93 15.24 -5.09
CA HIS A 187 -12.30 15.66 -6.42
C HIS A 187 -12.09 14.49 -7.39
N VAL A 188 -13.17 13.97 -7.91
CA VAL A 188 -13.15 12.93 -8.95
C VAL A 188 -13.02 13.61 -10.30
N MET A 189 -12.02 13.19 -11.08
CA MET A 189 -11.72 13.71 -12.41
C MET A 189 -11.97 12.61 -13.43
N GLY A 190 -13.19 12.48 -13.90
CA GLY A 190 -13.47 11.43 -14.87
C GLY A 190 -14.97 11.23 -15.10
N GLU A 191 -15.28 10.28 -15.95
CA GLU A 191 -16.64 9.81 -16.22
C GLU A 191 -16.98 8.66 -15.28
N GLY A 192 -18.10 8.74 -14.57
CA GLY A 192 -18.51 7.68 -13.64
C GLY A 192 -19.76 8.04 -12.85
N GLN A 193 -20.06 7.26 -11.81
CA GLN A 193 -21.17 7.55 -10.88
C GLN A 193 -20.90 8.80 -10.03
N HIS A 194 -19.62 9.11 -9.83
CA HIS A 194 -19.16 10.27 -9.08
C HIS A 194 -18.31 11.14 -9.98
N ASP A 195 -18.62 12.43 -10.06
CA ASP A 195 -17.83 13.44 -10.76
C ASP A 195 -17.77 14.72 -9.94
N GLY A 196 -16.69 15.49 -10.12
CA GLY A 196 -16.46 16.73 -9.39
C GLY A 196 -16.14 16.53 -7.92
N VAL A 197 -16.43 17.54 -7.09
CA VAL A 197 -16.15 17.50 -5.66
C VAL A 197 -17.23 16.76 -4.90
N GLY A 198 -16.82 15.83 -4.06
CA GLY A 198 -17.69 15.06 -3.20
C GLY A 198 -17.10 14.86 -1.80
N ALA A 199 -17.91 14.27 -0.93
CA ALA A 199 -17.49 13.86 0.40
C ALA A 199 -17.85 12.40 0.68
N VAL A 200 -16.95 11.68 1.31
CA VAL A 200 -17.20 10.33 1.81
C VAL A 200 -17.13 10.36 3.32
N LEU A 201 -18.22 10.03 3.97
CA LEU A 201 -18.29 9.90 5.42
C LEU A 201 -17.89 8.49 5.83
N ALA A 202 -17.07 8.37 6.86
CA ALA A 202 -16.61 7.08 7.37
C ALA A 202 -16.21 7.16 8.84
N SER A 203 -16.38 6.04 9.56
CA SER A 203 -15.96 5.91 10.95
C SER A 203 -14.43 5.82 11.10
N ALA A 204 -13.72 5.46 10.03
CA ALA A 204 -12.26 5.39 10.02
C ALA A 204 -11.70 5.77 8.66
N VAL A 205 -10.55 6.44 8.67
CA VAL A 205 -9.79 6.81 7.46
C VAL A 205 -8.37 6.25 7.57
N VAL A 206 -7.95 5.50 6.56
CA VAL A 206 -6.58 4.99 6.45
C VAL A 206 -5.85 5.79 5.36
N LEU A 207 -4.82 6.52 5.76
CA LEU A 207 -3.97 7.27 4.83
C LEU A 207 -2.79 6.39 4.40
N ALA A 208 -2.78 5.97 3.15
CA ALA A 208 -1.72 5.19 2.52
C ALA A 208 -1.24 5.81 1.19
N PRO A 209 -1.01 7.14 1.12
CA PRO A 209 -0.72 7.86 -0.13
C PRO A 209 0.68 7.57 -0.68
N GLY A 210 1.52 6.83 0.04
CA GLY A 210 2.91 6.62 -0.31
C GLY A 210 3.80 7.82 0.02
N GLY A 211 4.98 7.86 -0.62
CA GLY A 211 5.96 8.93 -0.42
C GLY A 211 5.85 10.05 -1.47
N ILE A 212 6.63 11.11 -1.29
CA ILE A 212 6.67 12.30 -2.15
C ILE A 212 7.89 12.30 -3.10
N GLY A 213 8.29 11.13 -3.60
CA GLY A 213 9.50 11.01 -4.43
C GLY A 213 9.56 11.96 -5.63
N GLN A 214 8.41 12.37 -6.17
CA GLN A 214 8.33 13.30 -7.30
C GLN A 214 8.65 14.77 -6.95
N VAL A 215 8.84 15.10 -5.69
CA VAL A 215 9.40 16.38 -5.25
C VAL A 215 10.88 16.53 -5.63
N PHE A 216 11.59 15.42 -5.77
CA PHE A 216 13.01 15.42 -6.12
C PHE A 216 13.21 15.52 -7.64
N ALA A 217 14.28 16.20 -8.07
CA ALA A 217 14.60 16.38 -9.48
C ALA A 217 14.89 15.05 -10.21
N GLN A 218 15.34 14.04 -9.48
CA GLN A 218 15.56 12.67 -10.00
C GLN A 218 14.84 11.68 -9.08
N SER A 219 13.98 10.87 -9.67
CA SER A 219 13.21 9.85 -8.95
C SER A 219 12.87 8.69 -9.88
N THR A 220 12.97 7.47 -9.37
CA THR A 220 12.49 6.25 -10.03
C THR A 220 11.01 5.98 -9.74
N ASN A 221 10.38 6.74 -8.84
CA ASN A 221 8.95 6.61 -8.57
C ASN A 221 8.11 7.07 -9.78
N PRO A 222 6.93 6.47 -9.99
CA PRO A 222 6.01 6.92 -11.04
C PRO A 222 5.52 8.35 -10.79
N LYS A 223 4.98 8.97 -11.84
CA LYS A 223 4.43 10.34 -11.78
C LYS A 223 3.05 10.44 -11.13
N VAL A 224 2.55 9.38 -10.57
CA VAL A 224 1.25 9.30 -9.90
C VAL A 224 1.38 9.45 -8.39
#